data_36801e980600d95f11cc5c044edd80ae
#
_entry.id   36801e980600d95f11cc5c044edd80ae
#
_cell.length_a   1.000
_cell.length_b   1.000
_cell.length_c   1.000
_cell.angle_alpha   90.00
_cell.angle_beta   90.00
_cell.angle_gamma   90.00
#
_symmetry.space_group_name_H-M   'P 1'
#
loop_
_entity.id
_entity.type
_entity.pdbx_description
1 polymer ?
#
loop_
_entity_poly.entity_id
_entity_poly.type
_entity_poly.pdbx_seq_one_letter_code
_entity_poly.pdbx_strand_id
1 'polypeptide(L)'
;RPGVRLRMEPGIYHFYPQGLPLHRWNISNHDACGGQAAGLLLEGFRDFTLDGGGSRWVFHAQMLPCRVAHSSGVRLENFSLDLARPVYSEGVIREVRPQQMTVWIDPEKYPWNVENGRLVFTGENFRRAMHLWLEMDAKTRAPAWGTEDLYFCTETQKVGLHPAIKA
;
A
#
# COMPACT_ATOMS: atom_id res chain seq x y z
N ARG A 1 -9.09 -37.43 -1.84
CA ARG A 1 -10.27 -36.72 -2.38
C ARG A 1 -9.77 -35.78 -3.47
N PRO A 2 -10.51 -35.62 -4.59
CA PRO A 2 -10.17 -34.62 -5.58
C PRO A 2 -10.16 -33.24 -4.91
N GLY A 3 -9.24 -32.38 -5.32
CA GLY A 3 -9.13 -31.02 -4.78
C GLY A 3 -10.39 -30.19 -5.07
N VAL A 4 -10.64 -29.21 -4.23
CA VAL A 4 -11.75 -28.27 -4.41
C VAL A 4 -11.33 -27.13 -5.31
N ARG A 5 -12.10 -26.85 -6.36
CA ARG A 5 -11.95 -25.65 -7.20
C ARG A 5 -13.17 -24.76 -7.03
N LEU A 6 -12.93 -23.55 -6.56
CA LEU A 6 -13.90 -22.46 -6.51
C LEU A 6 -13.61 -21.50 -7.65
N ARG A 7 -14.60 -21.17 -8.47
CA ARG A 7 -14.49 -20.17 -9.51
C ARG A 7 -15.40 -19.00 -9.21
N MET A 8 -14.86 -17.80 -9.31
CA MET A 8 -15.61 -16.55 -9.19
C MET A 8 -16.13 -16.10 -10.55
N GLU A 9 -17.25 -15.42 -10.56
CA GLU A 9 -17.72 -14.73 -11.76
C GLU A 9 -16.81 -13.56 -12.09
N PRO A 10 -16.59 -13.25 -13.38
CA PRO A 10 -15.83 -12.05 -13.77
C PRO A 10 -16.48 -10.79 -13.22
N GLY A 11 -15.67 -9.88 -12.64
CA GLY A 11 -16.20 -8.65 -12.06
C GLY A 11 -15.16 -7.87 -11.28
N ILE A 12 -15.60 -6.76 -10.69
CA ILE A 12 -14.81 -5.98 -9.74
C ILE A 12 -15.37 -6.25 -8.34
N TYR A 13 -14.50 -6.74 -7.45
CA TYR A 13 -14.87 -7.07 -6.08
C TYR A 13 -14.14 -6.11 -5.14
N HIS A 14 -14.89 -5.45 -4.28
CA HIS A 14 -14.37 -4.52 -3.29
C HIS A 14 -14.34 -5.19 -1.91
N PHE A 15 -13.17 -5.13 -1.27
CA PHE A 15 -12.92 -5.68 0.05
C PHE A 15 -12.71 -4.54 1.04
N TYR A 16 -13.54 -4.51 2.08
CA TYR A 16 -13.51 -3.49 3.12
C TYR A 16 -13.16 -4.09 4.47
N PRO A 17 -12.33 -3.43 5.30
CA PRO A 17 -11.94 -3.97 6.60
C PRO A 17 -13.02 -3.82 7.68
N GLN A 18 -14.08 -3.02 7.42
CA GLN A 18 -15.13 -2.75 8.41
C GLN A 18 -15.86 -4.03 8.82
N GLY A 19 -15.91 -4.27 10.14
CA GLY A 19 -16.58 -5.45 10.70
C GLY A 19 -15.79 -6.75 10.62
N LEU A 20 -14.60 -6.74 10.01
CA LEU A 20 -13.72 -7.89 9.99
C LEU A 20 -12.94 -8.01 11.32
N PRO A 21 -12.66 -9.24 11.78
CA PRO A 21 -11.82 -9.46 12.93
C PRO A 21 -10.39 -8.98 12.67
N LEU A 22 -9.78 -8.38 13.69
CA LEU A 22 -8.39 -7.99 13.65
C LEU A 22 -7.51 -9.09 14.25
N HIS A 23 -6.54 -9.53 13.49
CA HIS A 23 -5.60 -10.56 13.87
C HIS A 23 -4.19 -9.99 14.02
N ARG A 24 -3.43 -10.53 14.97
CA ARG A 24 -1.99 -10.24 15.08
C ARG A 24 -1.21 -11.38 14.47
N TRP A 25 -0.60 -11.10 13.35
CA TRP A 25 0.30 -12.03 12.67
C TRP A 25 1.70 -11.44 12.60
N ASN A 26 2.70 -12.30 12.60
CA ASN A 26 4.03 -11.90 12.21
C ASN A 26 4.06 -11.68 10.70
N ILE A 27 4.31 -10.44 10.31
CA ILE A 27 4.52 -10.06 8.91
C ILE A 27 6.02 -9.77 8.77
N SER A 28 6.66 -10.47 7.84
CA SER A 28 8.09 -10.28 7.58
C SER A 28 8.39 -8.81 7.28
N ASN A 29 9.48 -8.30 7.85
CA ASN A 29 9.96 -6.94 7.66
C ASN A 29 8.98 -5.85 8.18
N HIS A 30 8.22 -6.15 9.22
CA HIS A 30 7.36 -5.20 9.92
C HIS A 30 7.57 -5.26 11.43
N ASP A 31 7.98 -4.15 12.03
CA ASP A 31 8.33 -4.08 13.45
C ASP A 31 7.10 -3.98 14.37
N ALA A 32 6.03 -3.41 13.92
CA ALA A 32 4.82 -3.21 14.71
C ALA A 32 3.57 -3.36 13.85
N CYS A 33 3.09 -4.57 13.73
CA CYS A 33 1.76 -4.78 13.20
C CYS A 33 0.76 -4.73 14.33
N GLY A 34 -0.04 -3.67 14.38
CA GLY A 34 -1.31 -3.69 15.08
C GLY A 34 -2.19 -4.83 14.57
N GLY A 35 -3.43 -4.91 15.00
CA GLY A 35 -4.37 -5.87 14.41
C GLY A 35 -4.52 -5.66 12.92
N GLN A 36 -4.47 -6.74 12.15
CA GLN A 36 -4.65 -6.75 10.69
C GLN A 36 -5.97 -7.41 10.34
N ALA A 37 -6.78 -6.73 9.52
CA ALA A 37 -7.89 -7.37 8.81
C ALA A 37 -7.34 -8.09 7.57
N ALA A 38 -7.96 -9.19 7.17
CA ALA A 38 -7.61 -9.87 5.92
C ALA A 38 -8.86 -10.08 5.06
N GLY A 39 -8.69 -9.84 3.75
CA GLY A 39 -9.76 -10.06 2.79
C GLY A 39 -10.04 -11.54 2.53
N LEU A 40 -9.00 -12.34 2.48
CA LEU A 40 -9.10 -13.77 2.29
C LEU A 40 -8.22 -14.54 3.28
N LEU A 41 -8.83 -15.42 4.05
CA LEU A 41 -8.15 -16.32 4.97
C LEU A 41 -8.33 -17.77 4.51
N LEU A 42 -7.22 -18.42 4.17
CA LEU A 42 -7.17 -19.82 3.79
C LEU A 42 -6.31 -20.55 4.82
N GLU A 43 -6.95 -21.27 5.72
CA GLU A 43 -6.27 -21.99 6.81
C GLU A 43 -6.67 -23.47 6.82
N GLY A 44 -5.67 -24.35 6.80
CA GLY A 44 -5.88 -25.79 6.83
C GLY A 44 -6.38 -26.40 5.51
N PHE A 45 -6.30 -25.68 4.40
CA PHE A 45 -6.74 -26.17 3.09
C PHE A 45 -5.74 -27.17 2.49
N ARG A 46 -6.27 -28.17 1.79
CA ARG A 46 -5.47 -29.10 0.98
C ARG A 46 -6.06 -29.20 -0.42
N ASP A 47 -5.18 -29.10 -1.43
CA ASP A 47 -5.54 -29.23 -2.86
C ASP A 47 -6.72 -28.31 -3.24
N PHE A 48 -6.61 -27.03 -2.90
CA PHE A 48 -7.64 -26.02 -3.12
C PHE A 48 -7.21 -25.04 -4.23
N THR A 49 -8.09 -24.79 -5.17
CA THR A 49 -7.89 -23.78 -6.21
C THR A 49 -8.98 -22.71 -6.13
N LEU A 50 -8.58 -21.45 -6.01
CA LEU A 50 -9.44 -20.29 -6.21
C LEU A 50 -9.11 -19.67 -7.56
N ASP A 51 -10.05 -19.81 -8.49
CA ASP A 51 -9.99 -19.21 -9.83
C ASP A 51 -10.81 -17.92 -9.82
N GLY A 52 -10.16 -16.78 -9.92
CA GLY A 52 -10.81 -15.47 -9.91
C GLY A 52 -11.60 -15.13 -11.18
N GLY A 53 -11.58 -15.99 -12.20
CA GLY A 53 -12.37 -15.82 -13.43
C GLY A 53 -12.03 -14.55 -14.23
N GLY A 54 -10.83 -13.98 -14.07
CA GLY A 54 -10.45 -12.71 -14.68
C GLY A 54 -10.91 -11.48 -13.89
N SER A 55 -11.35 -11.65 -12.65
CA SER A 55 -11.83 -10.56 -11.80
C SER A 55 -10.72 -9.62 -11.35
N ARG A 56 -11.12 -8.40 -10.97
CA ARG A 56 -10.27 -7.41 -10.29
C ARG A 56 -10.70 -7.27 -8.85
N TRP A 57 -9.78 -7.45 -7.92
CA TRP A 57 -10.00 -7.31 -6.49
C TRP A 57 -9.41 -6.00 -5.99
N VAL A 58 -10.26 -5.14 -5.45
CA VAL A 58 -9.88 -3.82 -4.95
C VAL A 58 -10.01 -3.81 -3.44
N PHE A 59 -8.89 -3.63 -2.75
CA PHE A 59 -8.83 -3.59 -1.30
C PHE A 59 -8.86 -2.15 -0.81
N HIS A 60 -9.73 -1.89 0.15
CA HIS A 60 -9.91 -0.59 0.78
C HIS A 60 -9.17 -0.53 2.11
N ALA A 61 -8.54 0.62 2.38
CA ALA A 61 -7.73 0.83 3.59
C ALA A 61 -6.51 -0.12 3.70
N GLN A 62 -5.88 -0.13 4.86
CA GLN A 62 -4.77 -1.05 5.16
C GLN A 62 -5.32 -2.38 5.62
N MET A 63 -5.33 -3.35 4.74
CA MET A 63 -5.68 -4.73 5.07
C MET A 63 -4.78 -5.71 4.33
N LEU A 64 -4.64 -6.91 4.86
CA LEU A 64 -3.93 -7.99 4.21
C LEU A 64 -4.82 -8.60 3.11
N PRO A 65 -4.41 -8.59 1.84
CA PRO A 65 -5.26 -9.13 0.79
C PRO A 65 -5.57 -10.60 0.97
N CYS A 66 -4.56 -11.41 1.26
CA CYS A 66 -4.71 -12.85 1.44
C CYS A 66 -3.70 -13.38 2.46
N ARG A 67 -4.13 -14.32 3.29
CA ARG A 67 -3.27 -15.15 4.12
C ARG A 67 -3.56 -16.62 3.85
N VAL A 68 -2.51 -17.37 3.54
CA VAL A 68 -2.55 -18.81 3.42
C VAL A 68 -1.72 -19.42 4.54
N ALA A 69 -2.30 -20.23 5.40
CA ALA A 69 -1.61 -20.83 6.54
C ALA A 69 -2.00 -22.30 6.73
N HIS A 70 -1.05 -23.10 7.23
CA HIS A 70 -1.24 -24.52 7.54
C HIS A 70 -1.87 -25.31 6.38
N SER A 71 -1.59 -24.91 5.14
CA SER A 71 -2.23 -25.38 3.92
C SER A 71 -1.22 -25.98 2.96
N SER A 72 -1.67 -26.85 2.07
CA SER A 72 -0.84 -27.44 1.01
C SER A 72 -1.62 -27.55 -0.29
N GLY A 73 -0.94 -27.42 -1.44
CA GLY A 73 -1.58 -27.50 -2.76
C GLY A 73 -2.58 -26.38 -3.03
N VAL A 74 -2.41 -25.19 -2.40
CA VAL A 74 -3.28 -24.06 -2.64
C VAL A 74 -2.83 -23.31 -3.88
N ARG A 75 -3.79 -23.03 -4.76
CA ARG A 75 -3.58 -22.23 -5.97
C ARG A 75 -4.57 -21.07 -6.01
N LEU A 76 -4.05 -19.87 -6.26
CA LEU A 76 -4.81 -18.64 -6.47
C LEU A 76 -4.46 -18.15 -7.87
N GLU A 77 -5.45 -18.04 -8.75
CA GLU A 77 -5.20 -17.77 -10.16
C GLU A 77 -6.30 -16.92 -10.81
N ASN A 78 -5.99 -16.32 -11.97
CA ASN A 78 -6.92 -15.60 -12.83
C ASN A 78 -7.63 -14.42 -12.16
N PHE A 79 -6.90 -13.59 -11.40
CA PHE A 79 -7.39 -12.32 -10.89
C PHE A 79 -6.25 -11.30 -10.82
N SER A 80 -6.60 -10.04 -10.79
CA SER A 80 -5.70 -8.93 -10.44
C SER A 80 -6.04 -8.42 -9.06
N LEU A 81 -5.03 -7.89 -8.37
CA LEU A 81 -5.15 -7.32 -7.03
C LEU A 81 -4.68 -5.87 -7.05
N ASP A 82 -5.45 -4.98 -6.45
CA ASP A 82 -5.14 -3.57 -6.39
C ASP A 82 -5.61 -2.97 -5.05
N LEU A 83 -5.10 -1.81 -4.71
CA LEU A 83 -5.52 -1.03 -3.57
C LEU A 83 -6.30 0.19 -4.06
N ALA A 84 -7.46 0.47 -3.50
CA ALA A 84 -8.24 1.67 -3.82
C ALA A 84 -7.41 2.95 -3.61
N ARG A 85 -6.64 2.97 -2.53
CA ARG A 85 -5.63 3.97 -2.23
C ARG A 85 -4.35 3.27 -1.75
N PRO A 86 -3.27 3.26 -2.53
CA PRO A 86 -2.00 2.70 -2.09
C PRO A 86 -1.51 3.36 -0.80
N VAL A 87 -0.87 2.60 0.05
CA VAL A 87 -0.30 3.09 1.33
C VAL A 87 0.96 3.95 1.13
N TYR A 88 1.57 3.89 -0.05
CA TYR A 88 2.61 4.81 -0.47
C TYR A 88 2.01 6.00 -1.22
N SER A 89 2.78 7.07 -1.33
CA SER A 89 2.43 8.25 -2.12
C SER A 89 3.60 8.62 -3.01
N GLU A 90 3.30 9.13 -4.19
CA GLU A 90 4.32 9.54 -5.16
C GLU A 90 4.32 11.06 -5.31
N GLY A 91 5.49 11.61 -5.54
CA GLY A 91 5.67 13.00 -5.90
C GLY A 91 6.71 13.15 -7.00
N VAL A 92 6.67 14.26 -7.69
CA VAL A 92 7.65 14.61 -8.73
C VAL A 92 8.56 15.71 -8.21
N ILE A 93 9.86 15.43 -8.15
CA ILE A 93 10.86 16.43 -7.81
C ILE A 93 10.89 17.49 -8.92
N ARG A 94 10.62 18.74 -8.56
CA ARG A 94 10.59 19.88 -9.48
C ARG A 94 11.85 20.70 -9.43
N GLU A 95 12.44 20.81 -8.26
CA GLU A 95 13.64 21.63 -8.04
C GLU A 95 14.43 21.07 -6.85
N VAL A 96 15.75 21.08 -6.98
CA VAL A 96 16.68 20.74 -5.89
C VAL A 96 17.63 21.90 -5.69
N ARG A 97 17.77 22.36 -4.45
CA ARG A 97 18.73 23.37 -4.00
C ARG A 97 19.56 22.79 -2.84
N PRO A 98 20.68 23.40 -2.45
CA PRO A 98 21.59 22.80 -1.46
C PRO A 98 20.96 22.36 -0.13
N GLN A 99 19.85 22.98 0.28
CA GLN A 99 19.19 22.67 1.55
C GLN A 99 17.66 22.57 1.41
N GLN A 100 17.18 22.46 0.19
CA GLN A 100 15.75 22.47 -0.09
C GLN A 100 15.45 21.68 -1.34
N MET A 101 14.35 20.95 -1.29
CA MET A 101 13.77 20.27 -2.43
C MET A 101 12.30 20.68 -2.57
N THR A 102 11.88 20.97 -3.80
CA THR A 102 10.48 21.19 -4.12
C THR A 102 9.91 19.95 -4.80
N VAL A 103 8.87 19.39 -4.21
CA VAL A 103 8.18 18.22 -4.71
C VAL A 103 6.73 18.58 -5.00
N TRP A 104 6.26 18.23 -6.18
CA TRP A 104 4.84 18.27 -6.50
C TRP A 104 4.20 16.93 -6.21
N ILE A 105 3.10 16.93 -5.47
CA ILE A 105 2.32 15.75 -5.11
C ILE A 105 0.89 16.00 -5.55
N ASP A 106 0.32 15.08 -6.33
CA ASP A 106 -1.06 15.14 -6.76
C ASP A 106 -2.01 14.97 -5.57
N PRO A 107 -2.77 16.02 -5.18
CA PRO A 107 -3.61 15.96 -3.99
C PRO A 107 -4.87 15.11 -4.18
N GLU A 108 -5.33 14.91 -5.42
CA GLU A 108 -6.48 14.04 -5.70
C GLU A 108 -6.09 12.57 -5.59
N LYS A 109 -4.93 12.21 -6.14
CA LYS A 109 -4.42 10.84 -6.09
C LYS A 109 -3.84 10.47 -4.73
N TYR A 110 -3.13 11.42 -4.10
CA TYR A 110 -2.45 11.25 -2.83
C TYR A 110 -2.82 12.37 -1.88
N PRO A 111 -4.01 12.36 -1.28
CA PRO A 111 -4.42 13.39 -0.33
C PRO A 111 -3.41 13.59 0.79
N TRP A 112 -3.03 14.84 1.02
CA TRP A 112 -2.03 15.20 2.01
C TRP A 112 -2.34 16.52 2.70
N ASN A 113 -1.71 16.74 3.84
CA ASN A 113 -1.74 18.00 4.58
C ASN A 113 -0.38 18.26 5.23
N VAL A 114 -0.11 19.49 5.65
CA VAL A 114 1.05 19.83 6.45
C VAL A 114 0.61 20.13 7.87
N GLU A 115 1.09 19.34 8.81
CA GLU A 115 0.72 19.42 10.20
C GLU A 115 1.99 19.53 11.07
N ASN A 116 2.09 20.60 11.84
CA ASN A 116 3.27 20.85 12.69
C ASN A 116 4.60 20.75 11.93
N GLY A 117 4.62 21.22 10.67
CA GLY A 117 5.80 21.17 9.81
C GLY A 117 6.14 19.79 9.26
N ARG A 118 5.22 18.82 9.33
CA ARG A 118 5.36 17.50 8.74
C ARG A 118 4.33 17.28 7.63
N LEU A 119 4.75 16.64 6.57
CA LEU A 119 3.86 16.17 5.51
C LEU A 119 3.13 14.92 5.99
N VAL A 120 1.79 14.97 5.97
CA VAL A 120 0.92 13.90 6.42
C VAL A 120 0.05 13.45 5.26
N PHE A 121 0.13 12.18 4.91
CA PHE A 121 -0.72 11.56 3.90
C PHE A 121 -1.94 10.92 4.55
N THR A 122 -3.06 11.02 3.86
CA THR A 122 -4.33 10.44 4.30
C THR A 122 -4.91 9.50 3.25
N GLY A 123 -5.77 8.62 3.68
CA GLY A 123 -6.52 7.69 2.85
C GLY A 123 -7.61 7.02 3.67
N GLU A 124 -8.28 6.03 3.11
CA GLU A 124 -9.29 5.27 3.82
C GLU A 124 -8.68 4.59 5.06
N ASN A 125 -9.10 5.01 6.24
CA ASN A 125 -8.68 4.49 7.55
C ASN A 125 -7.17 4.55 7.82
N PHE A 126 -6.44 5.42 7.14
CA PHE A 126 -5.08 5.70 7.53
C PHE A 126 -4.75 7.19 7.47
N ARG A 127 -3.85 7.57 8.34
CA ARG A 127 -3.21 8.87 8.42
C ARG A 127 -1.77 8.64 8.83
N ARG A 128 -0.82 9.01 7.96
CA ARG A 128 0.59 8.71 8.18
C ARG A 128 1.46 9.90 7.83
N ALA A 129 2.25 10.37 8.79
CA ALA A 129 3.30 11.33 8.50
C ALA A 129 4.33 10.69 7.56
N MET A 130 4.86 11.50 6.64
CA MET A 130 5.96 11.08 5.78
C MET A 130 7.11 10.58 6.68
N HIS A 131 7.55 9.38 6.43
CA HIS A 131 8.52 8.70 7.28
C HIS A 131 9.80 8.37 6.53
N LEU A 132 9.66 7.90 5.32
CA LEU A 132 10.76 7.57 4.45
C LEU A 132 10.38 7.82 3.00
N TRP A 133 11.37 7.96 2.18
CA TRP A 133 11.19 8.15 0.75
C TRP A 133 12.27 7.41 -0.03
N LEU A 134 11.94 7.08 -1.26
CA LEU A 134 12.83 6.45 -2.20
C LEU A 134 12.79 7.27 -3.49
N GLU A 135 13.95 7.64 -4.00
CA GLU A 135 14.05 8.29 -5.30
C GLU A 135 13.95 7.27 -6.42
N MET A 136 13.05 7.55 -7.35
CA MET A 136 12.82 6.74 -8.53
C MET A 136 13.19 7.53 -9.79
N ASP A 137 13.88 6.90 -10.71
CA ASP A 137 14.09 7.48 -12.03
C ASP A 137 12.77 7.50 -12.80
N ALA A 138 12.35 8.68 -13.24
CA ALA A 138 11.06 8.87 -13.88
C ALA A 138 10.90 8.16 -15.24
N LYS A 139 12.01 7.84 -15.91
CA LYS A 139 12.01 7.18 -17.23
C LYS A 139 12.01 5.67 -17.08
N THR A 140 12.90 5.14 -16.24
CA THR A 140 13.07 3.70 -16.07
C THR A 140 12.09 3.11 -15.05
N ARG A 141 11.52 3.94 -14.18
CA ARG A 141 10.64 3.54 -13.07
C ARG A 141 11.33 2.61 -12.06
N ALA A 142 12.64 2.64 -12.02
CA ALA A 142 13.47 1.92 -11.08
C ALA A 142 14.07 2.88 -10.04
N PRO A 143 14.58 2.39 -8.90
CA PRO A 143 15.34 3.21 -7.97
C PRO A 143 16.45 3.98 -8.69
N ALA A 144 16.59 5.26 -8.40
CA ALA A 144 17.58 6.11 -9.06
C ALA A 144 18.99 5.68 -8.67
N TRP A 145 19.90 5.66 -9.65
CA TRP A 145 21.27 5.25 -9.41
C TRP A 145 22.01 6.23 -8.51
N GLY A 146 22.72 5.70 -7.51
CA GLY A 146 23.52 6.51 -6.58
C GLY A 146 22.73 7.21 -5.50
N THR A 147 21.44 6.90 -5.35
CA THR A 147 20.65 7.38 -4.22
C THR A 147 20.69 6.37 -3.08
N GLU A 148 20.75 6.89 -1.85
CA GLU A 148 20.66 6.08 -0.65
C GLU A 148 19.21 5.94 -0.20
N ASP A 149 18.90 4.82 0.47
CA ASP A 149 17.63 4.66 1.16
C ASP A 149 17.56 5.61 2.36
N LEU A 150 16.69 6.60 2.28
CA LEU A 150 16.55 7.61 3.31
C LEU A 150 15.56 7.18 4.40
N TYR A 151 15.89 6.12 5.13
CA TYR A 151 15.04 5.52 6.14
C TYR A 151 14.71 6.42 7.35
N PHE A 152 15.52 7.44 7.65
CA PHE A 152 15.42 8.22 8.88
C PHE A 152 15.44 9.73 8.68
N CYS A 153 15.23 10.23 7.48
CA CYS A 153 15.44 11.65 7.17
C CYS A 153 14.31 12.58 7.61
N THR A 154 13.20 12.10 8.12
CA THR A 154 11.99 12.90 8.32
C THR A 154 11.87 13.56 9.70
N GLU A 155 12.62 13.14 10.69
CA GLU A 155 12.52 13.72 12.04
C GLU A 155 13.09 15.14 12.12
N THR A 156 14.02 15.50 11.24
CA THR A 156 14.68 16.80 11.19
C THR A 156 14.22 17.68 10.04
N GLN A 157 13.39 17.19 9.14
CA GLN A 157 12.95 17.96 7.97
C GLN A 157 11.74 18.84 8.33
N LYS A 158 11.85 20.11 8.00
CA LYS A 158 10.72 21.03 8.05
C LYS A 158 10.06 21.09 6.68
N VAL A 159 8.79 20.79 6.64
CA VAL A 159 7.97 20.91 5.44
C VAL A 159 7.22 22.22 5.47
N GLY A 160 7.33 22.97 4.39
CA GLY A 160 6.57 24.19 4.15
C GLY A 160 5.87 24.12 2.79
N LEU A 161 4.77 24.85 2.65
CA LEU A 161 4.09 24.97 1.37
C LEU A 161 4.85 25.93 0.47
N HIS A 162 5.05 25.57 -0.79
CA HIS A 162 5.60 26.47 -1.79
C HIS A 162 4.60 27.62 -2.04
N PRO A 163 5.05 28.89 -2.12
CA PRO A 163 4.18 30.06 -2.28
C PRO A 163 3.22 30.00 -3.50
N ALA A 164 3.57 29.24 -4.52
CA ALA A 164 2.72 29.04 -5.69
C ALA A 164 1.55 28.06 -5.47
N ILE A 165 1.54 27.33 -4.35
CA ILE A 165 0.47 26.42 -3.99
C ILE A 165 -0.48 27.21 -3.08
N LYS A 166 -1.55 27.71 -3.67
CA LYS A 166 -2.68 28.25 -2.90
C LYS A 166 -3.43 27.06 -2.30
N ALA A 167 -3.63 27.11 -0.98
CA ALA A 167 -4.48 26.17 -0.28
C ALA A 167 -5.93 26.25 -0.77
#